data_f10692f607ed033840a3ede426bdea3d
#
_entry.id   f10692f607ed033840a3ede426bdea3d
#
_cell.length_a   1.000
_cell.length_b   1.000
_cell.length_c   1.000
_cell.angle_alpha   90.00
_cell.angle_beta   90.00
_cell.angle_gamma   90.00
#
_symmetry.space_group_name_H-M   'P 1'
#
loop_
_entity.id
_entity.type
_entity.pdbx_description
1 polymer ?
#
loop_
_entity_poly.entity_id
_entity_poly.type
_entity_poly.pdbx_seq_one_letter_code
_entity_poly.pdbx_strand_id
1 'polypeptide(L)'
;MKITEHISKAEGKTLFSFELLPPIKGKSINDIYDAIDPLMEFNPPFIDVTYHREDYIYKQHDSGLLEKLTYRKRPGTVAICAAIMNRYKVDAVPHLICGGFTKEETENALIDLQFLGIDNVLVLRGDARHADAHFVPTPGGHAYATELLNQVIEMNHGKYLYEDHSAFKTEFCVGVAGYPEKHFEAPNMKTDFKYLKQKVDMGAEFIVTQMFFDNKKYVDFVNCCRENGINVPIIPGLKPITSSKQLISLPKIFHIDLPEDLSEAIADCKNEAAVKELGVEWMIAQCKELMALGAPVLHFYTMSNPEPTRRIAQAIF
;
A
#
# COMPACT_ATOMS: atom_id res chain seq x y z
N MET A 1 12.18 -6.22 12.11
CA MET A 1 13.17 -6.53 11.05
C MET A 1 12.79 -5.79 9.78
N LYS A 2 13.79 -5.33 9.00
CA LYS A 2 13.52 -4.63 7.73
C LYS A 2 12.98 -5.55 6.65
N ILE A 3 12.12 -5.05 5.76
CA ILE A 3 11.59 -5.82 4.60
C ILE A 3 12.74 -6.32 3.73
N THR A 4 13.75 -5.50 3.49
CA THR A 4 14.95 -5.88 2.72
C THR A 4 15.72 -7.04 3.36
N GLU A 5 15.73 -7.14 4.69
CA GLU A 5 16.34 -8.27 5.41
C GLU A 5 15.50 -9.54 5.31
N HIS A 6 14.15 -9.45 5.37
CA HIS A 6 13.27 -10.59 5.13
C HIS A 6 13.48 -11.17 3.74
N ILE A 7 13.52 -10.30 2.71
CA ILE A 7 13.77 -10.72 1.33
C ILE A 7 15.15 -11.37 1.19
N SER A 8 16.18 -10.78 1.78
CA SER A 8 17.54 -11.35 1.75
C SER A 8 17.62 -12.73 2.42
N LYS A 9 16.97 -12.89 3.58
CA LYS A 9 16.93 -14.17 4.31
C LYS A 9 16.11 -15.26 3.62
N ALA A 10 15.23 -14.88 2.72
CA ALA A 10 14.43 -15.84 1.94
C ALA A 10 15.26 -16.60 0.88
N GLU A 11 16.49 -16.15 0.60
CA GLU A 11 17.44 -16.84 -0.31
C GLU A 11 16.81 -17.19 -1.67
N GLY A 12 16.06 -16.24 -2.24
CA GLY A 12 15.38 -16.40 -3.53
C GLY A 12 14.02 -17.09 -3.47
N LYS A 13 13.54 -17.52 -2.30
CA LYS A 13 12.16 -17.98 -2.14
C LYS A 13 11.22 -16.79 -2.12
N THR A 14 10.12 -16.89 -2.83
CA THR A 14 9.06 -15.87 -2.80
C THR A 14 8.35 -15.88 -1.46
N LEU A 15 8.22 -14.72 -0.84
CA LEU A 15 7.51 -14.52 0.42
C LEU A 15 6.03 -14.18 0.18
N PHE A 16 5.19 -14.44 1.18
CA PHE A 16 3.79 -14.04 1.23
C PHE A 16 3.62 -12.81 2.12
N SER A 17 2.91 -11.79 1.66
CA SER A 17 2.48 -10.67 2.49
C SER A 17 1.13 -10.12 2.03
N PHE A 18 0.49 -9.33 2.86
CA PHE A 18 -0.79 -8.73 2.52
C PHE A 18 -1.02 -7.39 3.22
N GLU A 19 -1.94 -6.63 2.67
CA GLU A 19 -2.37 -5.34 3.16
C GLU A 19 -3.75 -5.44 3.82
N LEU A 20 -3.91 -4.73 4.92
CA LEU A 20 -5.16 -4.58 5.65
C LEU A 20 -5.74 -3.19 5.48
N LEU A 21 -7.04 -3.15 5.28
CA LEU A 21 -7.83 -1.94 5.37
C LEU A 21 -8.39 -1.79 6.80
N PRO A 22 -8.01 -0.76 7.57
CA PRO A 22 -8.55 -0.56 8.91
C PRO A 22 -10.08 -0.51 8.92
N PRO A 23 -10.76 -1.07 9.93
CA PRO A 23 -12.21 -1.15 9.97
C PRO A 23 -12.85 0.25 10.05
N ILE A 24 -14.11 0.33 9.63
CA ILE A 24 -14.90 1.58 9.74
C ILE A 24 -15.14 1.90 11.22
N LYS A 25 -15.21 3.19 11.54
CA LYS A 25 -15.60 3.71 12.86
C LYS A 25 -16.83 2.97 13.42
N GLY A 26 -16.74 2.51 14.65
CA GLY A 26 -17.79 1.73 15.32
C GLY A 26 -17.63 0.20 15.24
N LYS A 27 -16.64 -0.27 14.50
CA LYS A 27 -16.18 -1.66 14.50
C LYS A 27 -15.14 -1.89 15.59
N SER A 28 -14.74 -3.14 15.81
CA SER A 28 -13.78 -3.54 16.84
C SER A 28 -12.44 -3.99 16.25
N ILE A 29 -11.45 -4.17 17.14
CA ILE A 29 -10.16 -4.77 16.78
C ILE A 29 -10.32 -6.21 16.28
N ASN A 30 -11.38 -6.91 16.70
CA ASN A 30 -11.63 -8.28 16.23
C ASN A 30 -11.89 -8.35 14.74
N ASP A 31 -12.51 -7.32 14.13
CA ASP A 31 -12.67 -7.26 12.67
C ASP A 31 -11.30 -7.32 11.93
N ILE A 32 -10.22 -6.83 12.57
CA ILE A 32 -8.86 -6.93 12.05
C ILE A 32 -8.32 -8.34 12.25
N TYR A 33 -8.48 -8.89 13.45
CA TYR A 33 -8.00 -10.24 13.75
C TYR A 33 -8.68 -11.30 12.90
N ASP A 34 -9.99 -11.19 12.67
CA ASP A 34 -10.75 -12.08 11.79
C ASP A 34 -10.26 -12.03 10.32
N ALA A 35 -9.71 -10.88 9.90
CA ALA A 35 -9.10 -10.74 8.57
C ALA A 35 -7.66 -11.30 8.51
N ILE A 36 -6.92 -11.29 9.60
CA ILE A 36 -5.52 -11.77 9.68
C ILE A 36 -5.46 -13.26 9.96
N ASP A 37 -6.21 -13.75 10.96
CA ASP A 37 -6.10 -15.12 11.48
C ASP A 37 -6.09 -16.20 10.36
N PRO A 38 -6.95 -16.13 9.30
CA PRO A 38 -6.93 -17.10 8.22
C PRO A 38 -5.69 -17.07 7.32
N LEU A 39 -4.92 -15.99 7.36
CA LEU A 39 -3.73 -15.80 6.50
C LEU A 39 -2.41 -16.10 7.23
N MET A 40 -2.47 -16.26 8.55
CA MET A 40 -1.29 -16.57 9.35
C MET A 40 -0.71 -17.97 9.09
N GLU A 41 -1.48 -18.89 8.53
CA GLU A 41 -1.01 -20.23 8.14
C GLU A 41 0.11 -20.18 7.08
N PHE A 42 0.21 -19.07 6.32
CA PHE A 42 1.23 -18.87 5.28
C PHE A 42 2.48 -18.13 5.79
N ASN A 43 2.59 -17.90 7.11
CA ASN A 43 3.72 -17.27 7.78
C ASN A 43 4.17 -15.94 7.12
N PRO A 44 3.29 -14.95 6.96
CA PRO A 44 3.66 -13.65 6.42
C PRO A 44 4.76 -13.02 7.29
N PRO A 45 5.90 -12.60 6.74
CA PRO A 45 6.94 -11.94 7.52
C PRO A 45 6.56 -10.51 7.92
N PHE A 46 5.68 -9.89 7.15
CA PHE A 46 5.15 -8.54 7.44
C PHE A 46 3.73 -8.37 6.90
N ILE A 47 3.02 -7.41 7.49
CA ILE A 47 1.63 -7.05 7.16
C ILE A 47 1.55 -5.53 7.02
N ASP A 48 1.04 -5.05 5.89
CA ASP A 48 0.83 -3.63 5.65
C ASP A 48 -0.52 -3.15 6.21
N VAL A 49 -0.55 -1.94 6.69
CA VAL A 49 -1.75 -1.30 7.22
C VAL A 49 -1.99 0.02 6.52
N THR A 50 -3.08 0.11 5.75
CA THR A 50 -3.42 1.33 5.02
C THR A 50 -3.82 2.46 5.97
N TYR A 51 -3.52 3.69 5.55
CA TYR A 51 -4.02 4.89 6.21
C TYR A 51 -5.11 5.54 5.37
N HIS A 52 -6.20 5.93 6.03
CA HIS A 52 -7.26 6.73 5.43
C HIS A 52 -7.44 8.00 6.23
N ARG A 53 -7.21 9.14 5.57
CA ARG A 53 -7.40 10.46 6.19
C ARG A 53 -8.86 10.70 6.59
N GLU A 54 -9.04 11.68 7.45
CA GLU A 54 -10.36 12.13 7.87
C GLU A 54 -11.11 12.79 6.72
N ASP A 55 -12.42 12.53 6.67
CA ASP A 55 -13.36 13.23 5.81
C ASP A 55 -14.18 14.24 6.63
N TYR A 56 -14.76 15.21 5.93
CA TYR A 56 -15.63 16.22 6.52
C TYR A 56 -17.07 15.98 6.14
N ILE A 57 -17.99 16.21 7.09
CA ILE A 57 -19.41 16.36 6.85
C ILE A 57 -19.82 17.80 7.16
N TYR A 58 -20.79 18.31 6.41
CA TYR A 58 -21.35 19.63 6.64
C TYR A 58 -22.74 19.47 7.25
N LYS A 59 -22.94 20.03 8.44
CA LYS A 59 -24.24 20.07 9.12
C LYS A 59 -24.83 21.45 8.93
N GLN A 60 -26.05 21.51 8.38
CA GLN A 60 -26.80 22.77 8.27
C GLN A 60 -27.50 23.03 9.60
N HIS A 61 -27.34 24.24 10.12
CA HIS A 61 -28.07 24.75 11.29
C HIS A 61 -29.34 25.48 10.84
N ASP A 62 -30.29 25.67 11.76
CA ASP A 62 -31.54 26.42 11.50
C ASP A 62 -31.29 27.86 11.08
N SER A 63 -30.15 28.43 11.43
CA SER A 63 -29.68 29.75 10.98
C SER A 63 -29.24 29.78 9.51
N GLY A 64 -29.22 28.63 8.81
CA GLY A 64 -28.71 28.50 7.45
C GLY A 64 -27.19 28.37 7.34
N LEU A 65 -26.46 28.47 8.45
CA LEU A 65 -25.03 28.29 8.49
C LEU A 65 -24.65 26.79 8.35
N LEU A 66 -23.53 26.51 7.68
CA LEU A 66 -22.96 25.19 7.57
C LEU A 66 -21.81 25.04 8.56
N GLU A 67 -21.94 24.10 9.49
CA GLU A 67 -20.87 23.66 10.38
C GLU A 67 -20.08 22.54 9.71
N LYS A 68 -18.76 22.73 9.56
CA LYS A 68 -17.85 21.69 9.06
C LYS A 68 -17.44 20.79 10.22
N LEU A 69 -17.90 19.55 10.19
CA LEU A 69 -17.56 18.54 11.18
C LEU A 69 -16.54 17.58 10.60
N THR A 70 -15.39 17.47 11.26
CA THR A 70 -14.38 16.46 10.95
C THR A 70 -14.76 15.14 11.63
N TYR A 71 -14.76 14.05 10.90
CA TYR A 71 -14.93 12.73 11.47
C TYR A 71 -13.88 11.75 10.91
N ARG A 72 -13.48 10.82 11.75
CA ARG A 72 -12.53 9.80 11.38
C ARG A 72 -13.29 8.58 10.89
N LYS A 73 -13.10 8.20 9.64
CA LYS A 73 -13.71 6.99 9.09
C LYS A 73 -13.11 5.71 9.65
N ARG A 74 -11.79 5.72 9.89
CA ARG A 74 -11.01 4.55 10.28
C ARG A 74 -10.04 4.88 11.41
N PRO A 75 -9.64 3.89 12.24
CA PRO A 75 -8.57 4.06 13.21
C PRO A 75 -7.23 4.41 12.54
N GLY A 76 -6.33 5.06 13.25
CA GLY A 76 -4.98 5.34 12.78
C GLY A 76 -4.11 4.09 12.74
N THR A 77 -3.13 4.08 11.82
CA THR A 77 -2.25 2.93 11.58
C THR A 77 -1.33 2.60 12.75
N VAL A 78 -0.86 3.60 13.51
CA VAL A 78 0.04 3.40 14.66
C VAL A 78 -0.51 2.39 15.66
N ALA A 79 -1.75 2.61 16.12
CA ALA A 79 -2.38 1.72 17.11
C ALA A 79 -2.66 0.32 16.56
N ILE A 80 -3.04 0.21 15.28
CA ILE A 80 -3.30 -1.08 14.63
C ILE A 80 -2.01 -1.86 14.45
N CYS A 81 -0.95 -1.22 13.98
CA CYS A 81 0.37 -1.85 13.83
C CYS A 81 0.88 -2.37 15.18
N ALA A 82 0.75 -1.57 16.25
CA ALA A 82 1.11 -2.02 17.59
C ALA A 82 0.31 -3.27 18.02
N ALA A 83 -1.00 -3.31 17.75
CA ALA A 83 -1.85 -4.45 18.09
C ALA A 83 -1.46 -5.71 17.28
N ILE A 84 -1.16 -5.57 15.97
CA ILE A 84 -0.71 -6.66 15.11
C ILE A 84 0.61 -7.23 15.61
N MET A 85 1.62 -6.39 15.81
CA MET A 85 2.93 -6.81 16.30
C MET A 85 2.85 -7.50 17.67
N ASN A 86 2.01 -6.96 18.57
CA ASN A 86 1.83 -7.57 19.88
C ASN A 86 1.20 -8.96 19.81
N ARG A 87 0.15 -9.15 18.98
CA ARG A 87 -0.59 -10.42 18.88
C ARG A 87 0.14 -11.47 18.04
N TYR A 88 0.62 -11.09 16.86
CA TYR A 88 1.12 -12.06 15.86
C TYR A 88 2.64 -12.18 15.82
N LYS A 89 3.36 -11.24 16.41
CA LYS A 89 4.83 -11.19 16.38
C LYS A 89 5.41 -11.13 14.96
N VAL A 90 4.69 -10.49 14.05
CA VAL A 90 5.10 -10.19 12.67
C VAL A 90 5.40 -8.70 12.55
N ASP A 91 6.23 -8.33 11.59
CA ASP A 91 6.52 -6.91 11.35
C ASP A 91 5.30 -6.22 10.73
N ALA A 92 4.98 -5.02 11.18
CA ALA A 92 3.92 -4.20 10.63
C ALA A 92 4.50 -3.07 9.78
N VAL A 93 3.83 -2.76 8.68
CA VAL A 93 4.22 -1.69 7.75
C VAL A 93 3.10 -0.66 7.68
N PRO A 94 3.13 0.39 8.50
CA PRO A 94 2.15 1.47 8.40
C PRO A 94 2.35 2.26 7.10
N HIS A 95 1.24 2.54 6.41
CA HIS A 95 1.24 3.51 5.32
C HIS A 95 1.25 4.92 5.90
N LEU A 96 2.14 5.75 5.41
CA LEU A 96 2.22 7.18 5.66
C LEU A 96 1.79 7.92 4.41
N ILE A 97 0.86 8.85 4.55
CA ILE A 97 0.35 9.64 3.41
C ILE A 97 0.49 11.14 3.66
N CYS A 98 0.64 11.91 2.58
CA CYS A 98 0.68 13.37 2.66
C CYS A 98 -0.66 13.98 3.07
N GLY A 99 -1.75 13.29 2.78
CA GLY A 99 -3.09 13.80 3.07
C GLY A 99 -3.50 13.60 4.52
N GLY A 100 -3.98 14.65 5.18
CA GLY A 100 -4.50 14.58 6.53
C GLY A 100 -3.50 14.83 7.65
N PHE A 101 -2.22 15.12 7.31
CA PHE A 101 -1.16 15.42 8.28
C PHE A 101 -0.45 16.72 7.95
N THR A 102 -0.10 17.48 8.98
CA THR A 102 0.98 18.48 8.92
C THR A 102 2.33 17.77 9.01
N LYS A 103 3.42 18.51 8.83
CA LYS A 103 4.78 17.96 9.02
C LYS A 103 5.02 17.55 10.46
N GLU A 104 4.52 18.33 11.42
CA GLU A 104 4.62 18.04 12.85
C GLU A 104 3.83 16.77 13.24
N GLU A 105 2.62 16.61 12.70
CA GLU A 105 1.83 15.39 12.94
C GLU A 105 2.49 14.15 12.32
N THR A 106 3.15 14.32 11.17
CA THR A 106 3.95 13.27 10.54
C THR A 106 5.15 12.89 11.42
N GLU A 107 5.88 13.89 11.94
CA GLU A 107 7.00 13.65 12.86
C GLU A 107 6.55 12.94 14.12
N ASN A 108 5.45 13.38 14.74
CA ASN A 108 4.87 12.73 15.92
C ASN A 108 4.54 11.25 15.64
N ALA A 109 3.89 10.97 14.50
CA ALA A 109 3.57 9.59 14.11
C ALA A 109 4.83 8.73 13.91
N LEU A 110 5.88 9.29 13.30
CA LEU A 110 7.18 8.60 13.13
C LEU A 110 7.87 8.33 14.45
N ILE A 111 7.83 9.27 15.39
CA ILE A 111 8.34 9.07 16.76
C ILE A 111 7.58 7.94 17.45
N ASP A 112 6.25 7.95 17.41
CA ASP A 112 5.44 6.89 18.00
C ASP A 112 5.76 5.51 17.38
N LEU A 113 5.92 5.43 16.07
CA LEU A 113 6.28 4.19 15.37
C LEU A 113 7.65 3.69 15.79
N GLN A 114 8.65 4.57 15.91
CA GLN A 114 9.97 4.22 16.38
C GLN A 114 9.94 3.66 17.81
N PHE A 115 9.22 4.30 18.73
CA PHE A 115 9.10 3.83 20.11
C PHE A 115 8.34 2.50 20.23
N LEU A 116 7.52 2.16 19.25
CA LEU A 116 6.86 0.85 19.15
C LEU A 116 7.76 -0.22 18.52
N GLY A 117 8.97 0.12 18.05
CA GLY A 117 9.89 -0.81 17.38
C GLY A 117 9.43 -1.17 15.98
N ILE A 118 8.75 -0.27 15.29
CA ILE A 118 8.34 -0.44 13.89
C ILE A 118 9.46 0.07 12.99
N ASP A 119 10.05 -0.85 12.24
CA ASP A 119 11.22 -0.57 11.40
C ASP A 119 10.86 -0.22 9.94
N ASN A 120 9.64 -0.49 9.50
CA ASN A 120 9.23 -0.37 8.10
C ASN A 120 8.09 0.62 7.94
N VAL A 121 8.15 1.44 6.89
CA VAL A 121 7.06 2.36 6.52
C VAL A 121 6.87 2.38 5.01
N LEU A 122 5.63 2.51 4.53
CA LEU A 122 5.32 2.74 3.12
C LEU A 122 4.87 4.18 2.93
N VAL A 123 5.66 4.95 2.18
CA VAL A 123 5.44 6.39 1.95
C VAL A 123 4.67 6.60 0.64
N LEU A 124 3.51 7.21 0.76
CA LEU A 124 2.58 7.46 -0.34
C LEU A 124 2.14 8.94 -0.35
N ARG A 125 1.65 9.43 -1.48
CA ARG A 125 0.95 10.72 -1.49
C ARG A 125 -0.45 10.59 -0.89
N GLY A 126 -1.11 9.49 -1.16
CA GLY A 126 -2.52 9.27 -0.87
C GLY A 126 -3.43 9.83 -1.98
N ASP A 127 -4.70 9.47 -1.90
CA ASP A 127 -5.71 9.81 -2.89
C ASP A 127 -6.37 11.17 -2.64
N ALA A 128 -6.99 11.74 -3.68
CA ALA A 128 -7.89 12.87 -3.55
C ALA A 128 -9.08 12.52 -2.64
N ARG A 129 -9.65 13.49 -1.92
CA ARG A 129 -10.94 13.28 -1.23
C ARG A 129 -12.04 13.08 -2.24
N HIS A 130 -13.09 12.36 -1.86
CA HIS A 130 -14.26 12.18 -2.74
C HIS A 130 -14.86 13.49 -3.27
N ALA A 131 -14.72 14.59 -2.52
CA ALA A 131 -15.22 15.91 -2.90
C ALA A 131 -14.23 16.71 -3.79
N ASP A 132 -12.99 16.25 -3.91
CA ASP A 132 -11.91 16.97 -4.62
C ASP A 132 -11.66 16.29 -5.98
N ALA A 133 -11.50 17.10 -7.03
CA ALA A 133 -11.17 16.59 -8.38
C ALA A 133 -9.72 16.05 -8.47
N HIS A 134 -8.84 16.51 -7.59
CA HIS A 134 -7.44 16.12 -7.51
C HIS A 134 -6.94 16.22 -6.07
N PHE A 135 -5.76 15.69 -5.82
CA PHE A 135 -5.15 15.75 -4.50
C PHE A 135 -4.89 17.19 -4.05
N VAL A 136 -5.37 17.50 -2.85
CA VAL A 136 -5.14 18.80 -2.18
C VAL A 136 -4.34 18.53 -0.90
N PRO A 137 -3.12 19.09 -0.76
CA PRO A 137 -2.30 18.91 0.43
C PRO A 137 -2.95 19.55 1.66
N THR A 138 -2.67 18.97 2.82
CA THR A 138 -3.03 19.60 4.10
C THR A 138 -2.19 20.88 4.31
N PRO A 139 -2.78 22.00 4.73
CA PRO A 139 -1.98 23.19 5.07
C PRO A 139 -0.89 22.84 6.10
N GLY A 140 0.36 23.19 5.82
CA GLY A 140 1.52 22.83 6.65
C GLY A 140 2.02 21.38 6.47
N GLY A 141 1.36 20.58 5.62
CA GLY A 141 1.75 19.21 5.29
C GLY A 141 2.55 19.10 3.99
N HIS A 142 2.70 17.88 3.51
CA HIS A 142 3.41 17.55 2.28
C HIS A 142 2.48 17.53 1.06
N ALA A 143 2.94 18.03 -0.09
CA ALA A 143 2.21 17.97 -1.35
C ALA A 143 2.54 16.71 -2.16
N TYR A 144 3.75 16.18 -2.03
CA TYR A 144 4.25 15.04 -2.79
C TYR A 144 4.89 13.99 -1.89
N ALA A 145 4.81 12.73 -2.30
CA ALA A 145 5.46 11.62 -1.60
C ALA A 145 6.98 11.80 -1.46
N THR A 146 7.64 12.51 -2.37
CA THR A 146 9.06 12.85 -2.28
C THR A 146 9.37 13.77 -1.09
N GLU A 147 8.49 14.70 -0.76
CA GLU A 147 8.66 15.59 0.40
C GLU A 147 8.48 14.83 1.71
N LEU A 148 7.46 13.96 1.77
CA LEU A 148 7.24 13.07 2.92
C LEU A 148 8.40 12.10 3.09
N LEU A 149 8.86 11.47 2.01
CA LEU A 149 10.05 10.61 2.02
C LEU A 149 11.27 11.36 2.56
N ASN A 150 11.51 12.59 2.11
CA ASN A 150 12.63 13.40 2.59
C ASN A 150 12.56 13.59 4.12
N GLN A 151 11.39 13.87 4.69
CA GLN A 151 11.25 14.00 6.15
C GLN A 151 11.61 12.71 6.87
N VAL A 152 11.17 11.54 6.40
CA VAL A 152 11.54 10.25 7.00
C VAL A 152 13.04 10.00 6.93
N ILE A 153 13.67 10.28 5.79
CA ILE A 153 15.11 10.10 5.60
C ILE A 153 15.93 11.08 6.44
N GLU A 154 15.48 12.34 6.59
CA GLU A 154 16.14 13.30 7.49
C GLU A 154 16.10 12.82 8.95
N MET A 155 14.99 12.23 9.42
CA MET A 155 14.90 11.61 10.73
C MET A 155 15.83 10.39 10.85
N ASN A 156 16.00 9.59 9.79
CA ASN A 156 17.01 8.51 9.76
C ASN A 156 18.45 9.07 9.88
N HIS A 157 18.67 10.33 9.57
CA HIS A 157 19.95 11.02 9.79
C HIS A 157 20.02 11.76 11.14
N GLY A 158 18.97 11.69 11.96
CA GLY A 158 18.89 12.39 13.25
C GLY A 158 18.51 13.86 13.13
N LYS A 159 17.86 14.25 12.04
CA LYS A 159 17.38 15.62 11.83
C LYS A 159 15.86 15.64 11.98
N TYR A 160 15.40 16.38 12.96
CA TYR A 160 14.00 16.60 13.27
C TYR A 160 13.58 18.02 12.89
N LEU A 161 12.26 18.27 12.84
CA LEU A 161 11.75 19.60 12.56
C LEU A 161 12.19 20.60 13.64
N TYR A 162 12.68 21.77 13.20
CA TYR A 162 13.03 22.89 14.10
C TYR A 162 14.13 22.60 15.12
N GLU A 163 14.88 21.50 14.96
CA GLU A 163 15.97 21.11 15.85
C GLU A 163 17.33 21.43 15.21
N ASP A 164 18.16 22.16 15.96
CA ASP A 164 19.52 22.56 15.51
C ASP A 164 20.63 21.65 16.06
N HIS A 165 20.27 20.61 16.83
CA HIS A 165 21.24 19.70 17.44
C HIS A 165 21.08 18.27 16.93
N SER A 166 22.14 17.49 17.04
CA SER A 166 22.12 16.08 16.69
C SER A 166 21.19 15.30 17.62
N ALA A 167 20.17 14.69 17.06
CA ALA A 167 19.20 13.86 17.76
C ALA A 167 19.41 12.36 17.47
N PHE A 168 18.66 11.50 18.15
CA PHE A 168 18.68 10.07 17.89
C PHE A 168 18.23 9.77 16.46
N LYS A 169 18.99 8.92 15.77
CA LYS A 169 18.68 8.50 14.40
C LYS A 169 17.60 7.43 14.40
N THR A 170 16.55 7.63 13.64
CA THR A 170 15.65 6.52 13.32
C THR A 170 16.29 5.60 12.28
N GLU A 171 15.76 4.38 12.12
CA GLU A 171 16.30 3.38 11.18
C GLU A 171 15.20 2.80 10.28
N PHE A 172 14.24 3.64 9.88
CA PHE A 172 13.15 3.20 9.02
C PHE A 172 13.64 2.68 7.67
N CYS A 173 13.24 1.46 7.33
CA CYS A 173 13.25 0.93 5.98
C CYS A 173 12.04 1.49 5.23
N VAL A 174 12.28 2.29 4.20
CA VAL A 174 11.23 3.06 3.56
C VAL A 174 10.85 2.48 2.21
N GLY A 175 9.58 2.09 2.06
CA GLY A 175 9.00 1.72 0.78
C GLY A 175 8.29 2.87 0.09
N VAL A 176 8.16 2.76 -1.23
CA VAL A 176 7.42 3.71 -2.06
C VAL A 176 6.57 2.98 -3.10
N ALA A 177 5.53 3.65 -3.63
CA ALA A 177 4.73 3.07 -4.71
C ALA A 177 5.45 3.15 -6.07
N GLY A 178 5.27 2.08 -6.88
CA GLY A 178 5.60 2.02 -8.30
C GLY A 178 4.35 1.69 -9.14
N TYR A 179 4.37 2.01 -10.42
CA TYR A 179 3.21 1.87 -11.31
C TYR A 179 3.61 1.13 -12.60
N PRO A 180 3.34 -0.18 -12.72
CA PRO A 180 3.65 -0.94 -13.93
C PRO A 180 3.04 -0.35 -15.20
N GLU A 181 1.89 0.30 -15.07
CA GLU A 181 1.14 0.91 -16.17
C GLU A 181 1.24 2.44 -16.23
N LYS A 182 2.11 3.06 -15.45
CA LYS A 182 2.31 4.49 -15.29
C LYS A 182 1.35 5.13 -14.26
N HIS A 183 1.87 6.02 -13.44
CA HIS A 183 1.04 6.89 -12.61
C HIS A 183 0.15 7.79 -13.47
N PHE A 184 -1.14 7.87 -13.15
CA PHE A 184 -2.14 8.56 -14.00
C PHE A 184 -1.83 10.04 -14.24
N GLU A 185 -1.25 10.75 -13.27
CA GLU A 185 -0.85 12.16 -13.41
C GLU A 185 0.47 12.35 -14.16
N ALA A 186 1.29 11.32 -14.32
CA ALA A 186 2.50 11.45 -15.09
C ALA A 186 2.18 11.60 -16.58
N PRO A 187 2.76 12.55 -17.30
CA PRO A 187 2.46 12.75 -18.73
C PRO A 187 2.88 11.56 -19.58
N ASN A 188 3.90 10.84 -19.16
CA ASN A 188 4.43 9.65 -19.87
C ASN A 188 5.24 8.78 -18.88
N MET A 189 5.54 7.54 -19.29
CA MET A 189 6.29 6.57 -18.51
C MET A 189 7.70 7.09 -18.13
N LYS A 190 8.38 7.77 -19.05
CA LYS A 190 9.72 8.33 -18.77
C LYS A 190 9.71 9.31 -17.60
N THR A 191 8.69 10.15 -17.51
CA THR A 191 8.55 11.10 -16.38
C THR A 191 8.23 10.36 -15.09
N ASP A 192 7.40 9.32 -15.13
CA ASP A 192 7.09 8.50 -13.96
C ASP A 192 8.34 7.79 -13.42
N PHE A 193 9.13 7.16 -14.29
CA PHE A 193 10.41 6.57 -13.91
C PHE A 193 11.40 7.58 -13.34
N LYS A 194 11.43 8.80 -13.86
CA LYS A 194 12.28 9.87 -13.28
C LYS A 194 11.91 10.14 -11.82
N TYR A 195 10.61 10.22 -11.49
CA TYR A 195 10.17 10.43 -10.12
C TYR A 195 10.40 9.19 -9.24
N LEU A 196 10.23 7.99 -9.79
CA LEU A 196 10.54 6.77 -9.07
C LEU A 196 12.04 6.68 -8.74
N LYS A 197 12.90 6.95 -9.73
CA LYS A 197 14.35 7.01 -9.54
C LYS A 197 14.74 8.04 -8.47
N GLN A 198 14.15 9.24 -8.52
CA GLN A 198 14.37 10.26 -7.50
C GLN A 198 14.04 9.74 -6.09
N LYS A 199 12.92 9.03 -5.90
CA LYS A 199 12.56 8.45 -4.61
C LYS A 199 13.59 7.41 -4.13
N VAL A 200 14.07 6.56 -5.02
CA VAL A 200 15.11 5.57 -4.69
C VAL A 200 16.44 6.24 -4.36
N ASP A 201 16.84 7.25 -5.13
CA ASP A 201 18.07 8.02 -4.87
C ASP A 201 18.02 8.81 -3.56
N MET A 202 16.83 9.16 -3.09
CA MET A 202 16.61 9.80 -1.79
C MET A 202 16.68 8.82 -0.62
N GLY A 203 16.67 7.51 -0.85
CA GLY A 203 16.80 6.50 0.19
C GLY A 203 15.61 5.54 0.33
N ALA A 204 14.69 5.47 -0.64
CA ALA A 204 13.70 4.40 -0.64
C ALA A 204 14.38 3.04 -0.88
N GLU A 205 14.09 2.05 -0.01
CA GLU A 205 14.76 0.77 0.03
C GLU A 205 13.97 -0.37 -0.66
N PHE A 206 12.66 -0.18 -0.92
CA PHE A 206 11.84 -1.12 -1.67
C PHE A 206 10.68 -0.41 -2.39
N ILE A 207 10.11 -1.08 -3.37
CA ILE A 207 8.97 -0.59 -4.15
C ILE A 207 7.84 -1.59 -4.03
N VAL A 208 6.62 -1.14 -3.71
CA VAL A 208 5.38 -1.92 -3.85
C VAL A 208 4.62 -1.40 -5.06
N THR A 209 4.23 -2.28 -5.99
CA THR A 209 3.55 -1.82 -7.20
C THR A 209 2.06 -1.63 -6.98
N GLN A 210 1.44 -0.74 -7.76
CA GLN A 210 -0.01 -0.79 -7.97
C GLN A 210 -0.39 -2.17 -8.53
N MET A 211 -1.62 -2.62 -8.28
CA MET A 211 -2.13 -3.87 -8.86
C MET A 211 -2.10 -3.82 -10.39
N PHE A 212 -1.90 -4.96 -10.98
CA PHE A 212 -1.91 -5.19 -12.43
C PHE A 212 -2.45 -6.61 -12.68
N PHE A 213 -2.90 -6.88 -13.91
CA PHE A 213 -3.52 -8.15 -14.30
C PHE A 213 -2.81 -8.83 -15.46
N ASP A 214 -1.80 -8.18 -16.04
CA ASP A 214 -0.89 -8.71 -17.06
C ASP A 214 0.55 -8.69 -16.51
N ASN A 215 1.13 -9.88 -16.35
CA ASN A 215 2.50 -10.02 -15.82
C ASN A 215 3.56 -9.38 -16.72
N LYS A 216 3.28 -9.26 -18.03
CA LYS A 216 4.18 -8.56 -18.94
C LYS A 216 4.40 -7.11 -18.54
N LYS A 217 3.37 -6.41 -18.04
CA LYS A 217 3.48 -5.03 -17.53
C LYS A 217 4.47 -4.94 -16.37
N TYR A 218 4.40 -5.92 -15.44
CA TYR A 218 5.34 -5.99 -14.32
C TYR A 218 6.77 -6.28 -14.77
N VAL A 219 6.95 -7.24 -15.67
CA VAL A 219 8.27 -7.60 -16.21
C VAL A 219 8.91 -6.41 -16.94
N ASP A 220 8.16 -5.75 -17.81
CA ASP A 220 8.61 -4.56 -18.53
C ASP A 220 8.97 -3.43 -17.56
N PHE A 221 8.17 -3.25 -16.51
CA PHE A 221 8.44 -2.27 -15.45
C PHE A 221 9.73 -2.60 -14.68
N VAL A 222 9.93 -3.85 -14.26
CA VAL A 222 11.16 -4.28 -13.56
C VAL A 222 12.38 -4.08 -14.45
N ASN A 223 12.33 -4.49 -15.72
CA ASN A 223 13.43 -4.33 -16.67
C ASN A 223 13.78 -2.84 -16.85
N CYS A 224 12.79 -2.00 -17.06
CA CYS A 224 12.99 -0.56 -17.19
C CYS A 224 13.57 0.04 -15.90
N CYS A 225 13.14 -0.41 -14.71
CA CYS A 225 13.75 -0.01 -13.44
C CYS A 225 15.24 -0.34 -13.40
N ARG A 226 15.63 -1.57 -13.77
CA ARG A 226 17.03 -2.02 -13.77
C ARG A 226 17.88 -1.24 -14.76
N GLU A 227 17.38 -1.00 -15.97
CA GLU A 227 18.02 -0.16 -16.99
C GLU A 227 18.26 1.28 -16.52
N ASN A 228 17.39 1.80 -15.65
CA ASN A 228 17.53 3.14 -15.06
C ASN A 228 18.27 3.14 -13.71
N GLY A 229 18.93 2.05 -13.33
CA GLY A 229 19.72 1.94 -12.10
C GLY A 229 18.89 1.89 -10.82
N ILE A 230 17.63 1.48 -10.89
CA ILE A 230 16.77 1.19 -9.74
C ILE A 230 16.93 -0.29 -9.39
N ASN A 231 17.73 -0.60 -8.36
CA ASN A 231 18.12 -1.96 -8.01
C ASN A 231 17.43 -2.49 -6.72
N VAL A 232 16.64 -1.68 -6.05
CA VAL A 232 15.89 -2.09 -4.86
C VAL A 232 14.86 -3.17 -5.19
N PRO A 233 14.43 -4.00 -4.22
CA PRO A 233 13.37 -4.97 -4.41
C PRO A 233 12.08 -4.31 -4.93
N ILE A 234 11.45 -4.97 -5.90
CA ILE A 234 10.16 -4.55 -6.47
C ILE A 234 9.15 -5.65 -6.13
N ILE A 235 8.19 -5.30 -5.29
CA ILE A 235 7.18 -6.20 -4.75
C ILE A 235 5.89 -6.01 -5.57
N PRO A 236 5.42 -7.04 -6.32
CA PRO A 236 4.16 -6.96 -7.04
C PRO A 236 2.98 -6.87 -6.08
N GLY A 237 2.16 -5.84 -6.24
CA GLY A 237 0.87 -5.68 -5.57
C GLY A 237 -0.22 -6.41 -6.36
N LEU A 238 -0.99 -7.26 -5.70
CA LEU A 238 -1.91 -8.21 -6.33
C LEU A 238 -3.31 -8.11 -5.73
N LYS A 239 -4.33 -8.20 -6.57
CA LYS A 239 -5.72 -8.19 -6.14
C LYS A 239 -6.57 -9.09 -7.03
N PRO A 240 -7.16 -10.19 -6.51
CA PRO A 240 -8.08 -11.00 -7.29
C PRO A 240 -9.37 -10.22 -7.59
N ILE A 241 -9.94 -10.41 -8.79
CA ILE A 241 -11.28 -9.94 -9.12
C ILE A 241 -12.28 -10.87 -8.43
N THR A 242 -13.25 -10.30 -7.72
CA THR A 242 -14.25 -11.06 -6.95
C THR A 242 -15.68 -10.64 -7.25
N SER A 243 -15.87 -9.68 -8.16
CA SER A 243 -17.18 -9.17 -8.57
C SER A 243 -17.10 -8.58 -9.97
N SER A 244 -18.13 -8.78 -10.77
CA SER A 244 -18.26 -8.21 -12.13
C SER A 244 -18.19 -6.69 -12.16
N LYS A 245 -18.63 -6.02 -11.09
CA LYS A 245 -18.53 -4.55 -10.95
C LYS A 245 -17.10 -4.04 -10.97
N GLN A 246 -16.13 -4.91 -10.64
CA GLN A 246 -14.71 -4.54 -10.62
C GLN A 246 -14.12 -4.34 -12.01
N LEU A 247 -14.74 -4.87 -13.08
CA LEU A 247 -14.37 -4.56 -14.47
C LEU A 247 -14.44 -3.05 -14.77
N ILE A 248 -15.35 -2.34 -14.12
CA ILE A 248 -15.51 -0.90 -14.32
C ILE A 248 -14.81 -0.12 -13.21
N SER A 249 -14.96 -0.58 -11.95
CA SER A 249 -14.49 0.20 -10.80
C SER A 249 -12.97 0.20 -10.64
N LEU A 250 -12.27 -0.90 -10.93
CA LEU A 250 -10.81 -0.96 -10.80
C LEU A 250 -10.10 -0.05 -11.80
N PRO A 251 -10.39 -0.12 -13.11
CA PRO A 251 -9.78 0.82 -14.07
C PRO A 251 -10.09 2.28 -13.77
N LYS A 252 -11.33 2.57 -13.36
CA LYS A 252 -11.77 3.93 -13.04
C LYS A 252 -11.07 4.53 -11.80
N ILE A 253 -10.84 3.71 -10.76
CA ILE A 253 -10.31 4.19 -9.48
C ILE A 253 -8.78 4.17 -9.49
N PHE A 254 -8.20 3.10 -10.01
CA PHE A 254 -6.75 2.84 -9.93
C PHE A 254 -6.00 3.11 -11.23
N HIS A 255 -6.73 3.46 -12.30
CA HIS A 255 -6.15 3.77 -13.63
C HIS A 255 -5.28 2.63 -14.16
N ILE A 256 -5.78 1.41 -14.03
CA ILE A 256 -5.14 0.18 -14.49
C ILE A 256 -5.90 -0.40 -15.68
N ASP A 257 -5.22 -1.20 -16.49
CA ASP A 257 -5.82 -1.96 -17.58
C ASP A 257 -6.22 -3.37 -17.11
N LEU A 258 -7.28 -3.91 -17.68
CA LEU A 258 -7.64 -5.31 -17.57
C LEU A 258 -7.38 -6.00 -18.90
N PRO A 259 -6.73 -7.18 -18.94
CA PRO A 259 -6.59 -7.98 -20.15
C PRO A 259 -7.94 -8.28 -20.80
N GLU A 260 -7.95 -8.31 -22.13
CA GLU A 260 -9.18 -8.52 -22.91
C GLU A 260 -9.81 -9.88 -22.59
N ASP A 261 -9.01 -10.95 -22.61
CA ASP A 261 -9.43 -12.31 -22.26
C ASP A 261 -9.95 -12.43 -20.82
N LEU A 262 -9.38 -11.75 -19.84
CA LEU A 262 -9.93 -11.71 -18.48
C LEU A 262 -11.30 -11.00 -18.44
N SER A 263 -11.41 -9.89 -19.14
CA SER A 263 -12.63 -9.08 -19.19
C SER A 263 -13.78 -9.82 -19.87
N GLU A 264 -13.52 -10.50 -20.99
CA GLU A 264 -14.47 -11.34 -21.72
C GLU A 264 -14.90 -12.55 -20.88
N ALA A 265 -13.92 -13.28 -20.31
CA ALA A 265 -14.24 -14.45 -19.48
C ALA A 265 -15.09 -14.08 -18.27
N ILE A 266 -14.87 -12.90 -17.64
CA ILE A 266 -15.72 -12.42 -16.54
C ILE A 266 -17.11 -12.03 -17.05
N ALA A 267 -17.21 -11.40 -18.22
CA ALA A 267 -18.50 -11.00 -18.80
C ALA A 267 -19.40 -12.22 -19.11
N ASP A 268 -18.80 -13.34 -19.48
CA ASP A 268 -19.48 -14.62 -19.77
C ASP A 268 -19.89 -15.40 -18.50
N CYS A 269 -19.46 -14.97 -17.32
CA CYS A 269 -19.80 -15.64 -16.06
C CYS A 269 -21.30 -15.54 -15.77
N LYS A 270 -21.93 -16.66 -15.40
CA LYS A 270 -23.37 -16.73 -15.12
C LYS A 270 -23.82 -16.00 -13.85
N ASN A 271 -22.92 -15.79 -12.90
CA ASN A 271 -23.20 -15.16 -11.61
C ASN A 271 -21.91 -14.73 -10.91
N GLU A 272 -22.03 -13.96 -9.82
CA GLU A 272 -20.91 -13.45 -9.04
C GLU A 272 -20.04 -14.55 -8.40
N ALA A 273 -20.60 -15.73 -8.11
CA ALA A 273 -19.81 -16.85 -7.61
C ALA A 273 -18.84 -17.37 -8.68
N ALA A 274 -19.29 -17.48 -9.93
CA ALA A 274 -18.44 -17.86 -11.07
C ALA A 274 -17.37 -16.80 -11.33
N VAL A 275 -17.70 -15.50 -11.21
CA VAL A 275 -16.73 -14.41 -11.33
C VAL A 275 -15.62 -14.55 -10.28
N LYS A 276 -16.00 -14.84 -9.03
CA LYS A 276 -15.04 -15.02 -7.94
C LYS A 276 -14.11 -16.22 -8.17
N GLU A 277 -14.66 -17.35 -8.63
CA GLU A 277 -13.86 -18.54 -8.98
C GLU A 277 -12.85 -18.21 -10.07
N LEU A 278 -13.31 -17.62 -11.18
CA LEU A 278 -12.45 -17.23 -12.29
C LEU A 278 -11.35 -16.26 -11.83
N GLY A 279 -11.69 -15.25 -11.02
CA GLY A 279 -10.70 -14.30 -10.52
C GLY A 279 -9.66 -14.92 -9.60
N VAL A 280 -10.04 -15.94 -8.81
CA VAL A 280 -9.10 -16.72 -7.99
C VAL A 280 -8.19 -17.56 -8.89
N GLU A 281 -8.75 -18.28 -9.90
CA GLU A 281 -7.97 -19.10 -10.85
C GLU A 281 -6.98 -18.24 -11.64
N TRP A 282 -7.42 -17.09 -12.16
CA TRP A 282 -6.55 -16.14 -12.86
C TRP A 282 -5.39 -15.71 -11.97
N MET A 283 -5.68 -15.31 -10.74
CA MET A 283 -4.65 -14.86 -9.81
C MET A 283 -3.67 -15.97 -9.41
N ILE A 284 -4.12 -17.22 -9.29
CA ILE A 284 -3.24 -18.37 -9.05
C ILE A 284 -2.26 -18.55 -10.23
N ALA A 285 -2.73 -18.45 -11.47
CA ALA A 285 -1.88 -18.55 -12.65
C ALA A 285 -0.87 -17.39 -12.69
N GLN A 286 -1.35 -16.16 -12.47
CA GLN A 286 -0.53 -14.96 -12.39
C GLN A 286 0.57 -15.08 -11.32
N CYS A 287 0.23 -15.53 -10.12
CA CYS A 287 1.17 -15.71 -9.01
C CYS A 287 2.24 -16.76 -9.34
N LYS A 288 1.86 -17.92 -9.89
CA LYS A 288 2.81 -18.98 -10.28
C LYS A 288 3.85 -18.47 -11.28
N GLU A 289 3.40 -17.68 -12.26
CA GLU A 289 4.31 -17.07 -13.23
C GLU A 289 5.24 -16.03 -12.57
N LEU A 290 4.72 -15.15 -11.70
CA LEU A 290 5.53 -14.18 -10.96
C LEU A 290 6.58 -14.87 -10.08
N MET A 291 6.23 -15.98 -9.41
CA MET A 291 7.18 -16.79 -8.64
C MET A 291 8.27 -17.37 -9.53
N ALA A 292 7.92 -17.91 -10.69
CA ALA A 292 8.88 -18.44 -11.67
C ALA A 292 9.80 -17.34 -12.23
N LEU A 293 9.33 -16.11 -12.30
CA LEU A 293 10.11 -14.92 -12.70
C LEU A 293 10.95 -14.34 -11.55
N GLY A 294 10.89 -14.92 -10.35
CA GLY A 294 11.70 -14.52 -9.20
C GLY A 294 11.16 -13.29 -8.44
N ALA A 295 9.85 -13.08 -8.44
CA ALA A 295 9.24 -12.05 -7.60
C ALA A 295 9.60 -12.30 -6.12
N PRO A 296 10.16 -11.31 -5.39
CA PRO A 296 10.66 -11.53 -4.04
C PRO A 296 9.57 -11.74 -3.00
N VAL A 297 8.42 -11.14 -3.23
CA VAL A 297 7.23 -11.20 -2.36
C VAL A 297 6.00 -11.15 -3.26
N LEU A 298 4.96 -11.90 -2.94
CA LEU A 298 3.61 -11.67 -3.47
C LEU A 298 2.80 -10.93 -2.42
N HIS A 299 2.45 -9.67 -2.71
CA HIS A 299 1.77 -8.78 -1.78
C HIS A 299 0.30 -8.60 -2.16
N PHE A 300 -0.64 -9.00 -1.30
CA PHE A 300 -2.07 -9.04 -1.61
C PHE A 300 -2.86 -7.90 -0.98
N TYR A 301 -3.57 -7.15 -1.80
CA TYR A 301 -4.56 -6.14 -1.40
C TYR A 301 -5.88 -6.82 -1.02
N THR A 302 -6.01 -7.26 0.24
CA THR A 302 -7.15 -8.07 0.70
C THR A 302 -8.46 -7.30 0.82
N MET A 303 -8.40 -5.98 0.96
CA MET A 303 -9.57 -5.11 1.26
C MET A 303 -10.40 -5.63 2.44
N SER A 304 -9.75 -6.21 3.45
CA SER A 304 -10.35 -6.86 4.63
C SER A 304 -11.24 -8.08 4.32
N ASN A 305 -11.10 -8.67 3.15
CA ASN A 305 -11.70 -9.96 2.82
C ASN A 305 -10.60 -10.99 2.55
N PRO A 306 -10.21 -11.81 3.54
CA PRO A 306 -9.07 -12.71 3.43
C PRO A 306 -9.36 -13.95 2.56
N GLU A 307 -10.62 -14.31 2.34
CA GLU A 307 -10.99 -15.60 1.76
C GLU A 307 -10.42 -15.83 0.34
N PRO A 308 -10.53 -14.91 -0.64
CA PRO A 308 -9.92 -15.13 -1.95
C PRO A 308 -8.39 -15.26 -1.88
N THR A 309 -7.75 -14.41 -1.07
CA THR A 309 -6.30 -14.44 -0.86
C THR A 309 -5.85 -15.74 -0.21
N ARG A 310 -6.60 -16.23 0.79
CA ARG A 310 -6.32 -17.53 1.44
C ARG A 310 -6.33 -18.66 0.43
N ARG A 311 -7.36 -18.74 -0.41
CA ARG A 311 -7.49 -19.79 -1.44
C ARG A 311 -6.33 -19.74 -2.45
N ILE A 312 -5.95 -18.55 -2.87
CA ILE A 312 -4.80 -18.37 -3.76
C ILE A 312 -3.53 -18.85 -3.06
N ALA A 313 -3.27 -18.39 -1.84
CA ALA A 313 -2.10 -18.78 -1.08
C ALA A 313 -2.01 -20.31 -0.85
N GLN A 314 -3.12 -20.97 -0.53
CA GLN A 314 -3.19 -22.44 -0.41
C GLN A 314 -2.81 -23.20 -1.70
N ALA A 315 -2.96 -22.57 -2.85
CA ALA A 315 -2.64 -23.19 -4.14
C ALA A 315 -1.19 -22.98 -4.59
N ILE A 316 -0.45 -22.03 -3.94
CA ILE A 316 0.88 -21.61 -4.40
C ILE A 316 1.98 -21.69 -3.34
N PHE A 317 1.61 -21.66 -2.03
CA PHE A 317 2.51 -21.83 -0.88
C PHE A 317 2.21 -23.12 -0.14
#